data_b387430af3bc9cb0e9a124af39e1050d
#
_entry.id   b387430af3bc9cb0e9a124af39e1050d
#
_cell.length_a   1.000
_cell.length_b   1.000
_cell.length_c   1.000
_cell.angle_alpha   90.00
_cell.angle_beta   90.00
_cell.angle_gamma   90.00
#
_symmetry.space_group_name_H-M   'P 1'
#
loop_
_entity.id
_entity.type
_entity.pdbx_description
1 polymer ?
#
loop_
_entity_poly.entity_id
_entity_poly.type
_entity_poly.pdbx_seq_one_letter_code
_entity_poly.pdbx_strand_id
1 'polypeptide(L)'
;MRRQAFDRRPEGRVDLDICFDCQSIWFDGYESSQLTPGATIELFRLIHERGSEGMHPISESAHCPTCRGALTLTHDILGTNRIVYYRCHAGHGRLTAFFQFLREKQFVRSLSPAEIQRLRATLAQVRCSSCGGAVSVEKDAACPYCRSPLSILDADAVQRTLAQLSEQERRRTVRDPAAEIDALLAGQRTARRVGLAERGSSAGIDLVREALGLLTTEL
;
A
#
# COMPACT_ATOMS: atom_id res chain seq x y z
N MET A 1 0.97 -21.05 5.15
CA MET A 1 0.28 -19.93 4.47
C MET A 1 -0.74 -20.49 3.50
N ARG A 2 -1.83 -19.77 3.26
CA ARG A 2 -2.87 -20.12 2.26
C ARG A 2 -2.78 -19.13 1.12
N ARG A 3 -2.79 -19.63 -0.12
CA ARG A 3 -2.79 -18.81 -1.32
C ARG A 3 -4.20 -18.35 -1.64
N GLN A 4 -4.38 -17.05 -1.92
CA GLN A 4 -5.65 -16.46 -2.29
C GLN A 4 -5.44 -15.42 -3.39
N ALA A 5 -6.26 -15.48 -4.43
CA ALA A 5 -6.17 -14.62 -5.59
C ALA A 5 -7.02 -13.36 -5.43
N PHE A 6 -6.45 -12.20 -5.74
CA PHE A 6 -7.08 -10.88 -5.69
C PHE A 6 -6.95 -10.16 -7.03
N ASP A 7 -7.83 -9.20 -7.29
CA ASP A 7 -7.74 -8.38 -8.49
C ASP A 7 -6.59 -7.37 -8.39
N ARG A 8 -5.82 -7.23 -9.45
CA ARG A 8 -4.69 -6.30 -9.55
C ARG A 8 -4.85 -5.25 -10.62
N ARG A 9 -4.06 -4.18 -10.52
CA ARG A 9 -3.88 -3.14 -11.54
C ARG A 9 -2.61 -3.41 -12.36
N PRO A 10 -2.59 -3.13 -13.69
CA PRO A 10 -3.68 -2.56 -14.49
C PRO A 10 -4.86 -3.51 -14.65
N GLU A 11 -4.66 -4.77 -14.93
CA GLU A 11 -5.66 -5.83 -15.03
C GLU A 11 -5.04 -7.17 -14.67
N GLY A 12 -5.89 -8.15 -14.33
CA GLY A 12 -5.50 -9.51 -13.97
C GLY A 12 -5.62 -9.79 -12.50
N ARG A 13 -4.98 -10.86 -12.04
CA ARG A 13 -5.01 -11.33 -10.65
C ARG A 13 -3.61 -11.44 -10.08
N VAL A 14 -3.51 -11.34 -8.78
CA VAL A 14 -2.33 -11.58 -7.97
C VAL A 14 -2.66 -12.58 -6.89
N ASP A 15 -1.77 -13.55 -6.67
CA ASP A 15 -1.92 -14.57 -5.64
C ASP A 15 -1.12 -14.18 -4.41
N LEU A 16 -1.80 -13.90 -3.30
CA LEU A 16 -1.16 -13.59 -2.04
C LEU A 16 -1.09 -14.83 -1.15
N ASP A 17 0.04 -15.05 -0.52
CA ASP A 17 0.23 -16.10 0.48
C ASP A 17 -0.06 -15.53 1.88
N ILE A 18 -1.16 -15.98 2.51
CA ILE A 18 -1.69 -15.44 3.77
C ILE A 18 -1.55 -16.49 4.88
N CYS A 19 -1.04 -16.08 6.03
CA CYS A 19 -0.99 -16.87 7.25
C CYS A 19 -1.89 -16.23 8.32
N PHE A 20 -2.98 -16.89 8.70
CA PHE A 20 -3.86 -16.39 9.75
C PHE A 20 -3.32 -16.67 11.15
N ASP A 21 -2.53 -17.73 11.33
CA ASP A 21 -1.93 -18.08 12.63
C ASP A 21 -0.90 -17.04 13.09
N CYS A 22 -0.03 -16.57 12.20
CA CYS A 22 0.93 -15.49 12.48
C CYS A 22 0.46 -14.12 12.00
N GLN A 23 -0.76 -14.02 11.47
CA GLN A 23 -1.40 -12.79 11.00
C GLN A 23 -0.49 -11.99 10.05
N SER A 24 0.01 -12.66 9.01
CA SER A 24 0.93 -12.06 8.06
C SER A 24 0.60 -12.42 6.62
N ILE A 25 1.10 -11.60 5.69
CA ILE A 25 0.98 -11.74 4.25
C ILE A 25 2.39 -11.74 3.67
N TRP A 26 2.68 -12.68 2.81
CA TRP A 26 3.83 -12.60 1.93
C TRP A 26 3.43 -11.91 0.63
N PHE A 27 4.17 -10.87 0.28
CA PHE A 27 4.04 -10.15 -0.98
C PHE A 27 5.31 -10.38 -1.81
N ASP A 28 5.13 -10.93 -3.01
CA ASP A 28 6.20 -10.99 -4.00
C ASP A 28 6.38 -9.60 -4.65
N GLY A 29 7.60 -9.10 -4.67
CA GLY A 29 7.90 -7.81 -5.29
C GLY A 29 6.97 -6.67 -4.84
N TYR A 30 6.21 -6.12 -5.79
CA TYR A 30 5.34 -4.94 -5.60
C TYR A 30 3.84 -5.27 -5.49
N GLU A 31 3.46 -6.50 -5.19
CA GLU A 31 2.06 -6.97 -5.21
C GLU A 31 1.11 -6.12 -4.35
N SER A 32 1.54 -5.69 -3.17
CA SER A 32 0.73 -4.83 -2.30
C SER A 32 0.28 -3.53 -2.99
N SER A 33 1.13 -2.95 -3.85
CA SER A 33 0.81 -1.73 -4.60
C SER A 33 -0.06 -1.99 -5.83
N GLN A 34 -0.08 -3.23 -6.29
CA GLN A 34 -0.85 -3.65 -7.46
C GLN A 34 -2.31 -3.99 -7.13
N LEU A 35 -2.65 -4.20 -5.86
CA LEU A 35 -4.03 -4.47 -5.47
C LEU A 35 -4.97 -3.36 -5.94
N THR A 36 -6.13 -3.77 -6.49
CA THR A 36 -7.20 -2.81 -6.78
C THR A 36 -7.80 -2.29 -5.47
N PRO A 37 -8.53 -1.15 -5.50
CA PRO A 37 -9.27 -0.69 -4.33
C PRO A 37 -10.26 -1.75 -3.81
N GLY A 38 -10.98 -2.44 -4.71
CA GLY A 38 -11.88 -3.54 -4.36
C GLY A 38 -11.17 -4.70 -3.68
N ALA A 39 -10.03 -5.15 -4.21
CA ALA A 39 -9.20 -6.19 -3.62
C ALA A 39 -8.64 -5.78 -2.24
N THR A 40 -8.31 -4.51 -2.04
CA THR A 40 -7.89 -4.00 -0.73
C THR A 40 -9.02 -4.07 0.30
N ILE A 41 -10.26 -3.76 -0.10
CA ILE A 41 -11.46 -3.89 0.76
C ILE A 41 -11.72 -5.37 1.08
N GLU A 42 -11.63 -6.24 0.08
CA GLU A 42 -11.80 -7.69 0.25
C GLU A 42 -10.79 -8.26 1.25
N LEU A 43 -9.51 -7.92 1.08
CA LEU A 43 -8.44 -8.34 1.99
C LEU A 43 -8.64 -7.78 3.41
N PHE A 44 -9.11 -6.52 3.56
CA PHE A 44 -9.46 -5.95 4.85
C PHE A 44 -10.56 -6.76 5.55
N ARG A 45 -11.64 -7.11 4.83
CA ARG A 45 -12.73 -7.91 5.38
C ARG A 45 -12.25 -9.28 5.81
N LEU A 46 -11.47 -9.95 4.96
CA LEU A 46 -10.89 -11.25 5.26
C LEU A 46 -10.01 -11.24 6.52
N ILE A 47 -9.18 -10.21 6.70
CA ILE A 47 -8.38 -10.00 7.89
C ILE A 47 -9.27 -9.78 9.12
N HIS A 48 -10.33 -8.99 8.98
CA HIS A 48 -11.26 -8.70 10.07
C HIS A 48 -12.02 -9.97 10.53
N GLU A 49 -12.49 -10.77 9.57
CA GLU A 49 -13.26 -11.99 9.86
C GLU A 49 -12.44 -13.10 10.49
N ARG A 50 -11.16 -13.23 10.11
CA ARG A 50 -10.28 -14.34 10.52
C ARG A 50 -9.11 -13.95 11.42
N GLY A 51 -8.86 -12.66 11.57
CA GLY A 51 -7.70 -12.16 12.34
C GLY A 51 -7.85 -12.23 13.87
N SER A 52 -8.98 -12.70 14.38
CA SER A 52 -9.26 -12.80 15.83
C SER A 52 -8.77 -14.09 16.47
N GLU A 53 -8.37 -15.09 15.69
CA GLU A 53 -7.84 -16.35 16.19
C GLU A 53 -6.36 -16.18 16.56
N GLY A 54 -6.04 -16.33 17.83
CA GLY A 54 -4.75 -16.26 18.50
C GLY A 54 -3.51 -15.93 17.67
N MET A 55 -2.93 -14.77 17.90
CA MET A 55 -1.73 -14.31 17.19
C MET A 55 -0.47 -15.01 17.71
N HIS A 56 0.21 -15.75 16.86
CA HIS A 56 1.60 -16.17 17.08
C HIS A 56 2.55 -15.06 16.55
N PRO A 57 3.55 -14.63 17.33
CA PRO A 57 4.51 -13.63 16.83
C PRO A 57 5.23 -14.15 15.59
N ILE A 58 5.51 -13.27 14.64
CA ILE A 58 6.40 -13.59 13.52
C ILE A 58 7.77 -13.93 14.13
N SER A 59 8.27 -15.13 13.82
CA SER A 59 9.57 -15.57 14.34
C SER A 59 10.69 -14.65 13.85
N GLU A 60 11.61 -14.30 14.74
CA GLU A 60 12.86 -13.58 14.38
C GLU A 60 13.70 -14.39 13.38
N SER A 61 13.51 -15.70 13.33
CA SER A 61 14.13 -16.61 12.36
C SER A 61 13.27 -16.86 11.12
N ALA A 62 12.39 -15.92 10.76
CA ALA A 62 11.58 -16.06 9.54
C ALA A 62 12.47 -16.08 8.29
N HIS A 63 12.16 -17.01 7.38
CA HIS A 63 12.92 -17.23 6.16
C HIS A 63 12.08 -16.96 4.91
N CYS A 64 12.75 -16.56 3.85
CA CYS A 64 12.13 -16.36 2.55
C CYS A 64 11.60 -17.69 2.00
N PRO A 65 10.33 -17.78 1.58
CA PRO A 65 9.78 -19.03 1.03
C PRO A 65 10.46 -19.47 -0.26
N THR A 66 11.06 -18.56 -1.01
CA THR A 66 11.69 -18.82 -2.30
C THR A 66 13.16 -19.26 -2.16
N CYS A 67 14.00 -18.49 -1.44
CA CYS A 67 15.44 -18.79 -1.35
C CYS A 67 15.89 -19.35 0.01
N ARG A 68 14.98 -19.44 0.99
CA ARG A 68 15.25 -19.85 2.38
C ARG A 68 16.27 -18.97 3.13
N GLY A 69 16.67 -17.84 2.56
CA GLY A 69 17.51 -16.84 3.25
C GLY A 69 16.75 -16.19 4.39
N ALA A 70 17.47 -15.80 5.44
CA ALA A 70 16.88 -15.09 6.58
C ALA A 70 16.27 -13.76 6.11
N LEU A 71 15.11 -13.42 6.65
CA LEU A 71 14.45 -12.15 6.39
C LEU A 71 15.01 -11.06 7.30
N THR A 72 15.17 -9.85 6.77
CA THR A 72 15.65 -8.69 7.52
C THR A 72 14.53 -7.74 7.84
N LEU A 73 14.44 -7.35 9.11
CA LEU A 73 13.51 -6.31 9.56
C LEU A 73 13.86 -4.99 8.87
N THR A 74 12.88 -4.43 8.17
CA THR A 74 13.02 -3.22 7.36
C THR A 74 11.98 -2.19 7.80
N HIS A 75 12.39 -0.94 7.88
CA HIS A 75 11.53 0.20 8.16
C HIS A 75 11.38 1.04 6.89
N ASP A 76 10.17 1.47 6.61
CA ASP A 76 9.85 2.32 5.46
C ASP A 76 8.86 3.41 5.85
N ILE A 77 8.76 4.45 5.03
CA ILE A 77 7.82 5.54 5.24
C ILE A 77 6.93 5.63 4.02
N LEU A 78 5.64 5.43 4.20
CA LEU A 78 4.63 5.56 3.17
C LEU A 78 3.70 6.74 3.48
N GLY A 79 3.88 7.85 2.77
CA GLY A 79 3.24 9.11 3.14
C GLY A 79 3.70 9.55 4.53
N THR A 80 2.77 9.65 5.49
CA THR A 80 3.05 9.99 6.89
C THR A 80 3.20 8.75 7.79
N ASN A 81 2.97 7.55 7.27
CA ASN A 81 2.95 6.33 8.04
C ASN A 81 4.29 5.59 7.99
N ARG A 82 4.86 5.34 9.17
CA ARG A 82 5.99 4.43 9.31
C ARG A 82 5.47 3.00 9.30
N ILE A 83 5.94 2.19 8.35
CA ILE A 83 5.63 0.77 8.22
C ILE A 83 6.86 -0.08 8.49
N VAL A 84 6.63 -1.30 8.97
CA VAL A 84 7.67 -2.27 9.29
C VAL A 84 7.32 -3.61 8.65
N TYR A 85 8.29 -4.24 8.03
CA TYR A 85 8.13 -5.54 7.39
C TYR A 85 9.45 -6.31 7.36
N TYR A 86 9.41 -7.59 7.06
CA TYR A 86 10.59 -8.44 6.90
C TYR A 86 10.87 -8.65 5.41
N ARG A 87 12.04 -8.22 4.95
CA ARG A 87 12.42 -8.25 3.53
C ARG A 87 13.42 -9.36 3.23
N CYS A 88 13.27 -10.00 2.07
CA CYS A 88 14.28 -10.87 1.49
C CYS A 88 15.39 -10.04 0.82
N HIS A 89 16.66 -10.28 1.18
CA HIS A 89 17.81 -9.61 0.57
C HIS A 89 17.95 -9.87 -0.93
N ALA A 90 17.56 -11.06 -1.40
CA ALA A 90 17.58 -11.42 -2.82
C ALA A 90 16.41 -10.78 -3.61
N GLY A 91 15.55 -9.97 -2.96
CA GLY A 91 14.48 -9.26 -3.65
C GLY A 91 13.24 -10.10 -3.98
N HIS A 92 13.11 -11.33 -3.44
CA HIS A 92 11.96 -12.18 -3.72
C HIS A 92 10.64 -11.65 -3.17
N GLY A 93 10.69 -10.78 -2.15
CA GLY A 93 9.48 -10.20 -1.58
C GLY A 93 9.62 -9.80 -0.12
N ARG A 94 8.47 -9.62 0.54
CA ARG A 94 8.39 -9.17 1.93
C ARG A 94 7.27 -9.87 2.71
N LEU A 95 7.54 -10.20 3.97
CA LEU A 95 6.55 -10.66 4.94
C LEU A 95 6.04 -9.44 5.72
N THR A 96 4.74 -9.19 5.65
CA THR A 96 4.10 -8.03 6.27
C THR A 96 3.02 -8.50 7.23
N ALA A 97 3.05 -8.06 8.49
CA ALA A 97 1.98 -8.33 9.44
C ALA A 97 0.66 -7.66 8.98
N PHE A 98 -0.49 -8.27 9.28
CA PHE A 98 -1.82 -7.72 8.92
C PHE A 98 -1.97 -6.26 9.35
N PHE A 99 -1.57 -5.97 10.58
CA PHE A 99 -1.67 -4.62 11.11
C PHE A 99 -0.78 -3.61 10.36
N GLN A 100 0.38 -4.03 9.87
CA GLN A 100 1.25 -3.19 9.04
C GLN A 100 0.66 -2.96 7.65
N PHE A 101 0.00 -3.98 7.08
CA PHE A 101 -0.78 -3.80 5.87
C PHE A 101 -1.93 -2.81 6.06
N LEU A 102 -2.69 -2.95 7.16
CA LEU A 102 -3.77 -2.00 7.49
C LEU A 102 -3.24 -0.57 7.68
N ARG A 103 -2.05 -0.43 8.26
CA ARG A 103 -1.37 0.86 8.39
C ARG A 103 -0.92 1.41 7.03
N GLU A 104 -0.34 0.59 6.17
CA GLU A 104 0.02 0.95 4.80
C GLU A 104 -1.19 1.49 4.02
N LYS A 105 -2.35 0.89 4.22
CA LYS A 105 -3.62 1.28 3.58
C LYS A 105 -4.42 2.33 4.35
N GLN A 106 -3.86 2.92 5.41
CA GLN A 106 -4.44 4.02 6.20
C GLN A 106 -5.70 3.68 7.01
N PHE A 107 -5.92 2.40 7.32
CA PHE A 107 -6.99 1.97 8.23
C PHE A 107 -6.67 2.20 9.71
N VAL A 108 -5.41 2.49 10.02
CA VAL A 108 -4.86 2.53 11.38
C VAL A 108 -4.17 3.85 11.61
N ARG A 109 -4.32 4.41 12.81
CA ARG A 109 -3.55 5.55 13.27
C ARG A 109 -2.72 5.23 14.52
N SER A 110 -1.67 5.99 14.74
CA SER A 110 -0.91 5.94 15.99
C SER A 110 -1.72 6.54 17.14
N LEU A 111 -1.54 6.01 18.34
CA LEU A 111 -2.11 6.58 19.54
C LEU A 111 -1.48 7.95 19.84
N SER A 112 -2.31 8.90 20.24
CA SER A 112 -1.85 10.17 20.77
C SER A 112 -1.20 10.01 22.15
N PRO A 113 -0.36 10.95 22.60
CA PRO A 113 0.21 10.91 23.95
C PRO A 113 -0.85 10.81 25.05
N ALA A 114 -1.99 11.49 24.89
CA ALA A 114 -3.09 11.45 25.85
C ALA A 114 -3.77 10.06 25.91
N GLU A 115 -3.90 9.38 24.77
CA GLU A 115 -4.45 8.01 24.70
C GLU A 115 -3.46 7.00 25.31
N ILE A 116 -2.17 7.14 25.07
CA ILE A 116 -1.12 6.34 25.70
C ILE A 116 -1.19 6.51 27.23
N GLN A 117 -1.37 7.74 27.71
CA GLN A 117 -1.49 8.02 29.14
C GLN A 117 -2.73 7.36 29.76
N ARG A 118 -3.86 7.37 29.07
CA ARG A 118 -5.08 6.65 29.50
C ARG A 118 -4.87 5.14 29.51
N LEU A 119 -4.17 4.62 28.50
CA LEU A 119 -3.86 3.20 28.41
C LEU A 119 -2.97 2.75 29.56
N ARG A 120 -2.00 3.58 29.98
CA ARG A 120 -1.15 3.35 31.16
C ARG A 120 -1.92 3.19 32.45
N ALA A 121 -3.03 3.91 32.59
CA ALA A 121 -3.87 3.84 33.79
C ALA A 121 -4.65 2.51 33.91
N THR A 122 -4.81 1.80 32.79
CA THR A 122 -5.65 0.58 32.72
C THR A 122 -4.87 -0.69 32.43
N LEU A 123 -3.76 -0.60 31.71
CA LEU A 123 -2.98 -1.75 31.26
C LEU A 123 -1.49 -1.51 31.47
N ALA A 124 -0.83 -2.43 32.17
CA ALA A 124 0.63 -2.40 32.33
C ALA A 124 1.37 -2.88 31.07
N GLN A 125 0.77 -3.80 30.34
CA GLN A 125 1.39 -4.45 29.18
C GLN A 125 0.37 -4.71 28.08
N VAL A 126 0.81 -4.52 26.82
CA VAL A 126 0.04 -4.85 25.62
C VAL A 126 0.89 -5.69 24.66
N ARG A 127 0.26 -6.39 23.76
CA ARG A 127 0.97 -7.05 22.65
C ARG A 127 1.11 -6.10 21.48
N CYS A 128 2.30 -6.08 20.89
CA CYS A 128 2.53 -5.32 19.67
C CYS A 128 1.71 -5.91 18.51
N SER A 129 0.86 -5.12 17.93
CA SER A 129 0.04 -5.51 16.77
C SER A 129 0.84 -5.76 15.49
N SER A 130 2.14 -5.41 15.48
CA SER A 130 3.03 -5.63 14.32
C SER A 130 3.83 -6.93 14.41
N CYS A 131 4.46 -7.20 15.55
CA CYS A 131 5.33 -8.36 15.72
C CYS A 131 4.89 -9.31 16.84
N GLY A 132 3.80 -8.99 17.56
CA GLY A 132 3.30 -9.80 18.68
C GLY A 132 4.12 -9.70 19.96
N GLY A 133 5.25 -9.00 19.96
CA GLY A 133 6.11 -8.83 21.14
C GLY A 133 5.41 -8.08 22.25
N ALA A 134 5.77 -8.39 23.52
CA ALA A 134 5.22 -7.72 24.68
C ALA A 134 5.77 -6.30 24.82
N VAL A 135 4.90 -5.32 25.01
CA VAL A 135 5.25 -3.90 25.18
C VAL A 135 4.77 -3.42 26.54
N SER A 136 5.68 -2.91 27.35
CA SER A 136 5.33 -2.24 28.60
C SER A 136 4.82 -0.83 28.28
N VAL A 137 3.52 -0.60 28.48
CA VAL A 137 2.91 0.71 28.20
C VAL A 137 3.42 1.80 29.17
N GLU A 138 3.89 1.41 30.34
CA GLU A 138 4.47 2.34 31.32
C GLU A 138 5.77 2.98 30.80
N LYS A 139 6.61 2.18 30.12
CA LYS A 139 7.97 2.57 29.70
C LYS A 139 8.02 3.00 28.26
N ASP A 140 7.21 2.37 27.41
CA ASP A 140 7.38 2.44 25.96
C ASP A 140 6.15 3.04 25.29
N ALA A 141 6.37 4.01 24.41
CA ALA A 141 5.36 4.53 23.46
C ALA A 141 5.40 3.79 22.11
N ALA A 142 6.40 2.95 21.91
CA ALA A 142 6.60 2.12 20.74
C ALA A 142 7.16 0.75 21.12
N CYS A 143 6.96 -0.24 20.30
CA CYS A 143 7.47 -1.59 20.54
C CYS A 143 9.01 -1.60 20.61
N PRO A 144 9.63 -2.14 21.66
CA PRO A 144 11.09 -2.21 21.78
C PRO A 144 11.73 -3.14 20.72
N TYR A 145 10.99 -4.11 20.19
CA TYR A 145 11.49 -5.09 19.23
C TYR A 145 11.45 -4.58 17.79
N CYS A 146 10.26 -4.19 17.31
CA CYS A 146 10.09 -3.76 15.91
C CYS A 146 10.00 -2.24 15.74
N ARG A 147 10.05 -1.48 16.85
CA ARG A 147 9.96 -0.02 16.89
C ARG A 147 8.68 0.56 16.29
N SER A 148 7.67 -0.27 16.05
CA SER A 148 6.36 0.18 15.60
C SER A 148 5.67 0.98 16.71
N PRO A 149 5.15 2.20 16.45
CA PRO A 149 4.41 2.96 17.44
C PRO A 149 3.13 2.22 17.83
N LEU A 150 2.71 2.38 19.09
CA LEU A 150 1.41 1.87 19.54
C LEU A 150 0.31 2.51 18.70
N SER A 151 -0.61 1.71 18.23
CA SER A 151 -1.62 2.11 17.24
C SER A 151 -2.90 1.34 17.41
N ILE A 152 -3.98 1.93 16.97
CA ILE A 152 -5.29 1.33 17.00
C ILE A 152 -5.94 1.33 15.61
N LEU A 153 -6.87 0.40 15.41
CA LEU A 153 -7.83 0.46 14.32
C LEU A 153 -8.83 1.56 14.69
N ASP A 154 -8.82 2.64 13.93
CA ASP A 154 -9.68 3.81 14.17
C ASP A 154 -10.94 3.68 13.33
N ALA A 155 -12.11 3.63 13.95
CA ALA A 155 -13.39 3.47 13.27
C ALA A 155 -13.61 4.57 12.20
N ASP A 156 -13.27 5.82 12.51
CA ASP A 156 -13.41 6.92 11.56
C ASP A 156 -12.41 6.82 10.40
N ALA A 157 -11.17 6.40 10.68
CA ALA A 157 -10.17 6.14 9.65
C ALA A 157 -10.61 4.98 8.75
N VAL A 158 -11.16 3.91 9.32
CA VAL A 158 -11.71 2.77 8.58
C VAL A 158 -12.83 3.22 7.66
N GLN A 159 -13.83 3.97 8.18
CA GLN A 159 -14.94 4.45 7.37
C GLN A 159 -14.49 5.34 6.23
N ARG A 160 -13.61 6.31 6.50
CA ARG A 160 -13.05 7.20 5.46
C ARG A 160 -12.31 6.42 4.39
N THR A 161 -11.43 5.51 4.79
CA THR A 161 -10.62 4.70 3.85
C THR A 161 -11.50 3.77 3.01
N LEU A 162 -12.49 3.10 3.62
CA LEU A 162 -13.44 2.27 2.89
C LEU A 162 -14.28 3.08 1.90
N ALA A 163 -14.74 4.27 2.28
CA ALA A 163 -15.48 5.16 1.38
C ALA A 163 -14.61 5.61 0.19
N GLN A 164 -13.36 6.00 0.44
CA GLN A 164 -12.40 6.38 -0.60
C GLN A 164 -12.10 5.24 -1.57
N LEU A 165 -11.82 4.04 -1.04
CA LEU A 165 -11.54 2.85 -1.84
C LEU A 165 -12.77 2.43 -2.67
N SER A 166 -13.96 2.48 -2.08
CA SER A 166 -15.21 2.14 -2.78
C SER A 166 -15.48 3.12 -3.92
N GLU A 167 -15.24 4.43 -3.72
CA GLU A 167 -15.39 5.42 -4.76
C GLU A 167 -14.32 5.26 -5.87
N GLN A 168 -13.08 4.95 -5.50
CA GLN A 168 -12.01 4.64 -6.47
C GLN A 168 -12.36 3.41 -7.29
N GLU A 169 -12.89 2.35 -6.66
CA GLU A 169 -13.30 1.14 -7.36
C GLU A 169 -14.48 1.42 -8.30
N ARG A 170 -15.48 2.19 -7.84
CA ARG A 170 -16.61 2.62 -8.68
C ARG A 170 -16.14 3.39 -9.90
N ARG A 171 -15.20 4.33 -9.74
CA ARG A 171 -14.63 5.08 -10.88
C ARG A 171 -13.84 4.17 -11.82
N ARG A 172 -13.14 3.17 -11.31
CA ARG A 172 -12.40 2.20 -12.11
C ARG A 172 -13.33 1.34 -12.97
N THR A 173 -14.43 0.87 -12.39
CA THR A 173 -15.41 0.00 -13.09
C THR A 173 -16.32 0.75 -14.06
N VAL A 174 -16.54 2.06 -13.83
CA VAL A 174 -17.34 2.93 -14.72
C VAL A 174 -16.51 3.46 -15.90
N ARG A 175 -15.20 3.47 -15.81
CA ARG A 175 -14.34 3.78 -16.94
C ARG A 175 -14.48 2.68 -18.00
N ASP A 176 -15.22 2.99 -19.04
CA ASP A 176 -15.27 2.15 -20.24
C ASP A 176 -13.98 2.37 -21.04
N PRO A 177 -13.10 1.36 -21.17
CA PRO A 177 -11.87 1.49 -21.94
C PRO A 177 -12.13 1.85 -23.41
N ALA A 178 -13.25 1.40 -23.95
CA ALA A 178 -13.63 1.72 -25.32
C ALA A 178 -13.97 3.21 -25.47
N ALA A 179 -14.71 3.80 -24.55
CA ALA A 179 -15.02 5.22 -24.53
C ALA A 179 -13.75 6.09 -24.35
N GLU A 180 -12.78 5.62 -23.56
CA GLU A 180 -11.50 6.32 -23.36
C GLU A 180 -10.61 6.28 -24.60
N ILE A 181 -10.58 5.13 -25.31
CA ILE A 181 -9.91 4.98 -26.60
C ILE A 181 -10.60 5.85 -27.67
N ASP A 182 -11.91 5.85 -27.73
CA ASP A 182 -12.66 6.69 -28.65
C ASP A 182 -12.44 8.17 -28.41
N ALA A 183 -12.36 8.62 -27.16
CA ALA A 183 -12.04 10.00 -26.79
C ALA A 183 -10.60 10.37 -27.22
N LEU A 184 -9.62 9.49 -27.04
CA LEU A 184 -8.24 9.69 -27.49
C LEU A 184 -8.16 9.75 -29.02
N LEU A 185 -8.85 8.85 -29.74
CA LEU A 185 -8.91 8.85 -31.20
C LEU A 185 -9.63 10.10 -31.74
N ALA A 186 -10.70 10.54 -31.09
CA ALA A 186 -11.38 11.79 -31.41
C ALA A 186 -10.47 13.01 -31.21
N GLY A 187 -9.72 13.05 -30.10
CA GLY A 187 -8.71 14.09 -29.86
C GLY A 187 -7.63 14.12 -30.92
N GLN A 188 -7.11 12.96 -31.34
CA GLN A 188 -6.13 12.86 -32.42
C GLN A 188 -6.70 13.30 -33.76
N ARG A 189 -7.96 12.98 -34.10
CA ARG A 189 -8.65 13.44 -35.30
C ARG A 189 -8.82 14.95 -35.32
N THR A 190 -9.13 15.54 -34.18
CA THR A 190 -9.26 17.00 -34.02
C THR A 190 -7.90 17.67 -34.19
N ALA A 191 -6.85 17.15 -33.55
CA ALA A 191 -5.49 17.67 -33.68
C ALA A 191 -4.97 17.58 -35.13
N ARG A 192 -5.27 16.49 -35.83
CA ARG A 192 -4.95 16.37 -37.28
C ARG A 192 -5.73 17.36 -38.13
N ARG A 193 -6.99 17.67 -37.85
CA ARG A 193 -7.77 18.68 -38.55
C ARG A 193 -7.23 20.09 -38.30
N VAL A 194 -6.85 20.41 -37.10
CA VAL A 194 -6.22 21.70 -36.75
C VAL A 194 -4.84 21.81 -37.42
N GLY A 195 -4.00 20.76 -37.34
CA GLY A 195 -2.67 20.74 -37.97
C GLY A 195 -2.71 20.76 -39.53
N LEU A 196 -3.83 20.37 -40.16
CA LEU A 196 -4.04 20.53 -41.60
C LEU A 196 -4.51 21.93 -41.98
N ALA A 197 -5.22 22.64 -41.04
CA ALA A 197 -5.59 24.04 -41.24
C ALA A 197 -4.41 25.00 -41.06
N GLU A 198 -3.42 24.65 -40.24
CA GLU A 198 -2.21 25.46 -39.99
C GLU A 198 -1.07 25.27 -40.99
N ARG A 199 -1.15 24.32 -41.90
CA ARG A 199 -0.17 24.15 -43.01
C ARG A 199 -0.18 25.28 -44.05
N GLY A 200 -0.98 26.33 -43.82
CA GLY A 200 -0.97 27.58 -44.58
C GLY A 200 -0.20 28.72 -43.94
N SER A 201 0.36 28.54 -42.72
CA SER A 201 1.14 29.58 -42.02
C SER A 201 2.42 28.97 -41.45
N SER A 202 3.55 29.43 -41.95
CA SER A 202 4.91 28.98 -41.60
C SER A 202 5.38 29.38 -40.22
N ALA A 203 4.50 29.78 -39.31
CA ALA A 203 4.84 30.26 -37.98
C ALA A 203 4.90 29.19 -36.86
N GLY A 204 4.46 27.93 -37.14
CA GLY A 204 4.39 26.87 -36.11
C GLY A 204 5.67 26.04 -35.89
N ILE A 205 6.68 26.20 -36.75
CA ILE A 205 7.90 25.36 -36.68
C ILE A 205 8.97 25.98 -35.79
N ASP A 206 8.92 27.28 -35.51
CA ASP A 206 9.95 27.97 -34.72
C ASP A 206 9.82 27.72 -33.20
N LEU A 207 8.61 27.53 -32.66
CA LEU A 207 8.40 27.31 -31.21
C LEU A 207 8.96 25.98 -30.70
N VAL A 208 8.94 24.92 -31.50
CA VAL A 208 9.48 23.61 -31.11
C VAL A 208 11.01 23.62 -31.18
N ARG A 209 11.58 24.39 -32.08
CA ARG A 209 13.03 24.54 -32.24
C ARG A 209 13.64 25.41 -31.13
N GLU A 210 12.92 26.42 -30.66
CA GLU A 210 13.31 27.29 -29.56
C GLU A 210 13.25 26.55 -28.21
N ALA A 211 12.22 25.71 -27.97
CA ALA A 211 12.11 24.87 -26.79
C ALA A 211 13.21 23.78 -26.69
N LEU A 212 13.67 23.24 -27.81
CA LEU A 212 14.79 22.29 -27.87
C LEU A 212 16.15 22.96 -27.70
N GLY A 213 16.28 24.23 -28.09
CA GLY A 213 17.52 25.02 -27.94
C GLY A 213 17.83 25.38 -26.48
N LEU A 214 16.80 25.51 -25.63
CA LEU A 214 16.95 25.82 -24.21
C LEU A 214 17.42 24.64 -23.35
N LEU A 215 17.29 23.41 -23.83
CA LEU A 215 17.71 22.21 -23.10
C LEU A 215 19.18 21.80 -23.37
N THR A 216 19.87 22.48 -24.27
CA THR A 216 21.27 22.16 -24.62
C THR A 216 22.32 23.17 -24.12
N THR A 217 21.90 24.18 -23.34
CA THR A 217 22.80 25.25 -22.84
C THR A 217 23.16 25.13 -21.37
N GLU A 218 22.76 24.05 -20.67
CA GLU A 218 23.21 23.75 -19.31
C GLU A 218 23.79 22.34 -19.24
N LEU A 219 25.00 22.17 -19.76
CA LEU A 219 25.93 21.08 -19.43
C LEU A 219 27.35 21.61 -19.49
#